data_f7b3eb7c8fc2f553423a491dd47f632e
#
_entry.id   f7b3eb7c8fc2f553423a491dd47f632e
#
_cell.length_a   1.000
_cell.length_b   1.000
_cell.length_c   1.000
_cell.angle_alpha   90.00
_cell.angle_beta   90.00
_cell.angle_gamma   90.00
#
_symmetry.space_group_name_H-M   'P 1'
#
loop_
_entity.id
_entity.type
_entity.pdbx_description
1 polymer ?
#
loop_
_entity_poly.entity_id
_entity_poly.type
_entity_poly.pdbx_seq_one_letter_code
_entity_poly.pdbx_strand_id
1 'polypeptide(L)'
;IAVAGAHGKTTTTSMVSAVLAAGGLDPTIVIGGKLRGADTNAVLGQGNYIVAEADESDGSFLKMAPSIAVVTNIDREHLDFYDDLDAIVQTFARFIDRIPFYGLAVLCLDNEHVQNLIPHIKKRYTTYGVSSQADFQAREIHCDGLHSTYQVVHLGTLLGEIRLALPGIHNVYNSLAGVAVGVELGIPFDTIRSALETLEGVRRRLEIKGSARDITVIDDYAHHPTEIKTTLQSARTSWPGRRIVGIFQPHRFTRTQALFDEFTRAFYETDRLVLVPIYSAGEKEIPGISHALLCEGIQAHGHKNVTCAHSVQAALAFLQEHLRAGDIVMTMGAGD
;
A
#
# COMPACT_ATOMS: atom_id res chain seq x y z
N ILE A 1 -6.94 -4.01 17.71
CA ILE A 1 -6.81 -3.01 16.64
C ILE A 1 -6.83 -3.77 15.31
N ALA A 2 -7.72 -3.39 14.39
CA ALA A 2 -7.80 -4.01 13.09
C ALA A 2 -7.56 -2.97 11.99
N VAL A 3 -6.70 -3.29 11.02
CA VAL A 3 -6.38 -2.42 9.90
C VAL A 3 -6.94 -3.02 8.63
N ALA A 4 -7.96 -2.38 8.06
CA ALA A 4 -8.67 -2.77 6.85
C ALA A 4 -8.45 -1.74 5.73
N GLY A 5 -8.78 -2.13 4.51
CA GLY A 5 -8.72 -1.28 3.32
C GLY A 5 -8.11 -2.01 2.14
N ALA A 6 -8.43 -1.59 0.93
CA ALA A 6 -7.93 -2.23 -0.29
C ALA A 6 -6.39 -2.25 -0.33
N HIS A 7 -5.75 -1.11 -0.03
CA HIS A 7 -4.30 -0.93 -0.13
C HIS A 7 -3.69 -0.41 1.17
N GLY A 8 -2.40 -0.73 1.40
CA GLY A 8 -1.63 -0.22 2.53
C GLY A 8 -1.84 -0.94 3.87
N LYS A 9 -2.70 -1.95 3.96
CA LYS A 9 -3.00 -2.72 5.19
C LYS A 9 -1.73 -3.16 5.92
N THR A 10 -0.88 -3.93 5.26
CA THR A 10 0.33 -4.52 5.86
C THR A 10 1.30 -3.46 6.39
N THR A 11 1.54 -2.41 5.60
CA THR A 11 2.44 -1.31 6.01
C THR A 11 1.85 -0.54 7.19
N THR A 12 0.55 -0.21 7.16
CA THR A 12 -0.12 0.49 8.26
C THR A 12 -0.15 -0.36 9.53
N THR A 13 -0.45 -1.67 9.41
CA THR A 13 -0.40 -2.60 10.56
C THR A 13 0.99 -2.64 11.19
N SER A 14 2.04 -2.66 10.37
CA SER A 14 3.43 -2.63 10.83
C SER A 14 3.76 -1.32 11.55
N MET A 15 3.32 -0.17 11.02
CA MET A 15 3.53 1.16 11.62
C MET A 15 2.79 1.29 12.95
N VAL A 16 1.52 0.89 13.01
CA VAL A 16 0.73 0.86 14.26
C VAL A 16 1.41 -0.04 15.28
N SER A 17 1.85 -1.23 14.88
CA SER A 17 2.54 -2.18 15.78
C SER A 17 3.84 -1.61 16.34
N ALA A 18 4.66 -0.95 15.51
CA ALA A 18 5.90 -0.31 15.94
C ALA A 18 5.63 0.82 16.95
N VAL A 19 4.60 1.64 16.69
CA VAL A 19 4.19 2.72 17.61
C VAL A 19 3.76 2.15 18.95
N LEU A 20 2.95 1.10 18.99
CA LEU A 20 2.50 0.47 20.22
C LEU A 20 3.67 -0.17 20.98
N ALA A 21 4.56 -0.86 20.29
CA ALA A 21 5.75 -1.46 20.88
C ALA A 21 6.66 -0.40 21.53
N ALA A 22 6.93 0.70 20.83
CA ALA A 22 7.70 1.82 21.34
C ALA A 22 7.02 2.52 22.53
N GLY A 23 5.69 2.53 22.52
CA GLY A 23 4.87 3.02 23.65
C GLY A 23 4.83 2.08 24.86
N GLY A 24 5.56 0.95 24.83
CA GLY A 24 5.62 -0.05 25.91
C GLY A 24 4.37 -0.94 26.04
N LEU A 25 3.53 -0.98 24.99
CA LEU A 25 2.29 -1.77 25.02
C LEU A 25 2.46 -3.21 24.55
N ASP A 26 3.65 -3.59 24.05
CA ASP A 26 4.06 -4.95 23.63
C ASP A 26 2.95 -5.76 22.92
N PRO A 27 2.46 -5.31 21.75
CA PRO A 27 1.30 -5.92 21.13
C PRO A 27 1.61 -7.27 20.48
N THR A 28 0.62 -8.18 20.47
CA THR A 28 0.62 -9.29 19.52
C THR A 28 0.33 -8.75 18.11
N ILE A 29 1.11 -9.17 17.11
CA ILE A 29 1.06 -8.64 15.74
C ILE A 29 0.69 -9.78 14.78
N VAL A 30 -0.28 -9.52 13.89
CA VAL A 30 -0.67 -10.45 12.80
C VAL A 30 -0.79 -9.66 11.50
N ILE A 31 0.07 -9.98 10.53
CA ILE A 31 0.12 -9.30 9.22
C ILE A 31 0.05 -10.28 8.06
N GLY A 32 -0.46 -9.84 6.91
CA GLY A 32 -0.49 -10.63 5.68
C GLY A 32 0.88 -10.80 5.00
N GLY A 33 1.83 -9.90 5.26
CA GLY A 33 3.20 -9.92 4.75
C GLY A 33 4.21 -10.38 5.80
N LYS A 34 5.51 -10.19 5.49
CA LYS A 34 6.61 -10.45 6.45
C LYS A 34 7.27 -9.14 6.88
N LEU A 35 7.42 -8.95 8.18
CA LEU A 35 8.19 -7.83 8.73
C LEU A 35 9.67 -7.97 8.34
N ARG A 36 10.31 -6.87 7.97
CA ARG A 36 11.78 -6.85 7.84
C ARG A 36 12.40 -7.10 9.21
N GLY A 37 13.40 -7.97 9.23
CA GLY A 37 14.11 -8.32 10.47
C GLY A 37 13.50 -9.48 11.27
N ALA A 38 12.20 -9.79 11.16
CA ALA A 38 11.57 -10.89 11.91
C ALA A 38 11.28 -12.13 11.05
N ASP A 39 11.26 -12.02 9.73
CA ASP A 39 10.93 -13.09 8.74
C ASP A 39 9.66 -13.90 9.09
N THR A 40 8.76 -13.29 9.84
CA THR A 40 7.50 -13.86 10.31
C THR A 40 6.32 -12.94 10.01
N ASN A 41 5.15 -13.51 9.88
CA ASN A 41 3.88 -12.81 9.74
C ASN A 41 3.09 -12.68 11.04
N ALA A 42 3.60 -13.24 12.13
CA ALA A 42 2.99 -13.14 13.46
C ALA A 42 4.06 -13.05 14.54
N VAL A 43 3.87 -12.14 15.49
CA VAL A 43 4.71 -11.96 16.67
C VAL A 43 3.81 -11.97 17.90
N LEU A 44 4.09 -12.84 18.85
CA LEU A 44 3.37 -12.86 20.12
C LEU A 44 3.95 -11.81 21.06
N GLY A 45 3.13 -10.86 21.48
CA GLY A 45 3.43 -9.88 22.52
C GLY A 45 2.89 -10.32 23.89
N GLN A 46 3.34 -9.66 24.95
CA GLN A 46 2.88 -9.88 26.34
C GLN A 46 1.83 -8.85 26.76
N GLY A 47 1.58 -7.83 25.92
CA GLY A 47 0.62 -6.77 26.19
C GLY A 47 -0.83 -7.17 25.94
N ASN A 48 -1.74 -6.26 26.25
CA ASN A 48 -3.18 -6.46 26.12
C ASN A 48 -3.74 -6.14 24.72
N TYR A 49 -2.87 -5.81 23.75
CA TYR A 49 -3.28 -5.41 22.41
C TYR A 49 -2.92 -6.46 21.38
N ILE A 50 -3.83 -6.66 20.43
CA ILE A 50 -3.56 -7.35 19.17
C ILE A 50 -3.70 -6.31 18.07
N VAL A 51 -2.69 -6.19 17.21
CA VAL A 51 -2.74 -5.41 15.98
C VAL A 51 -2.79 -6.40 14.82
N ALA A 52 -3.88 -6.42 14.09
CA ALA A 52 -4.11 -7.39 13.04
C ALA A 52 -4.50 -6.71 11.72
N GLU A 53 -3.96 -7.23 10.63
CA GLU A 53 -4.46 -6.95 9.29
C GLU A 53 -5.84 -7.60 9.13
N ALA A 54 -6.83 -6.83 8.68
CA ALA A 54 -8.21 -7.27 8.50
C ALA A 54 -8.48 -7.36 7.00
N ASP A 55 -8.56 -8.59 6.49
CA ASP A 55 -8.74 -8.85 5.06
C ASP A 55 -10.23 -8.83 4.69
N GLU A 56 -10.58 -7.95 3.76
CA GLU A 56 -11.92 -7.77 3.23
C GLU A 56 -12.26 -8.77 2.11
N SER A 57 -11.28 -9.48 1.55
CA SER A 57 -11.39 -10.26 0.31
C SER A 57 -12.51 -11.30 0.28
N ASP A 58 -12.86 -11.86 1.45
CA ASP A 58 -13.90 -12.88 1.63
C ASP A 58 -14.94 -12.46 2.69
N GLY A 59 -14.93 -11.20 3.12
CA GLY A 59 -15.78 -10.68 4.16
C GLY A 59 -15.50 -11.22 5.56
N SER A 60 -14.43 -12.00 5.76
CA SER A 60 -14.06 -12.60 7.06
C SER A 60 -13.77 -11.55 8.14
N PHE A 61 -13.29 -10.36 7.75
CA PHE A 61 -13.03 -9.25 8.68
C PHE A 61 -14.31 -8.80 9.45
N LEU A 62 -15.51 -9.07 8.92
CA LEU A 62 -16.77 -8.84 9.64
C LEU A 62 -16.94 -9.71 10.88
N LYS A 63 -16.16 -10.77 11.05
CA LYS A 63 -16.14 -11.60 12.26
C LYS A 63 -15.33 -10.97 13.38
N MET A 64 -14.50 -9.96 13.06
CA MET A 64 -13.73 -9.22 14.06
C MET A 64 -14.63 -8.18 14.76
N ALA A 65 -14.31 -7.88 16.02
CA ALA A 65 -14.91 -6.80 16.80
C ALA A 65 -13.80 -5.92 17.41
N PRO A 66 -13.12 -5.10 16.57
CA PRO A 66 -11.98 -4.33 17.04
C PRO A 66 -12.40 -3.16 17.93
N SER A 67 -11.60 -2.85 18.96
CA SER A 67 -11.77 -1.61 19.74
C SER A 67 -11.34 -0.39 18.93
N ILE A 68 -10.35 -0.54 18.05
CA ILE A 68 -9.94 0.49 17.08
C ILE A 68 -9.93 -0.15 15.69
N ALA A 69 -10.66 0.42 14.75
CA ALA A 69 -10.64 0.04 13.35
C ALA A 69 -10.00 1.14 12.51
N VAL A 70 -8.95 0.81 11.78
CA VAL A 70 -8.33 1.71 10.80
C VAL A 70 -8.86 1.33 9.42
N VAL A 71 -9.34 2.31 8.64
CA VAL A 71 -9.70 2.13 7.23
C VAL A 71 -8.80 3.02 6.38
N THR A 72 -7.90 2.39 5.63
CA THR A 72 -6.90 3.10 4.83
C THR A 72 -7.49 3.69 3.55
N ASN A 73 -8.24 2.90 2.83
CA ASN A 73 -8.93 3.27 1.60
C ASN A 73 -9.93 2.17 1.22
N ILE A 74 -10.82 2.49 0.30
CA ILE A 74 -11.73 1.54 -0.34
C ILE A 74 -11.51 1.69 -1.84
N ASP A 75 -11.32 0.58 -2.54
CA ASP A 75 -11.11 0.53 -3.97
C ASP A 75 -11.88 -0.66 -4.57
N ARG A 76 -11.95 -0.69 -5.88
CA ARG A 76 -12.64 -1.74 -6.64
C ARG A 76 -11.76 -2.99 -6.72
N GLU A 77 -11.76 -3.77 -5.64
CA GLU A 77 -11.05 -5.05 -5.54
C GLU A 77 -12.01 -6.20 -5.20
N HIS A 78 -11.53 -7.43 -5.35
CA HIS A 78 -12.26 -8.65 -4.95
C HIS A 78 -13.65 -8.78 -5.61
N LEU A 79 -13.73 -8.44 -6.92
CA LEU A 79 -14.98 -8.54 -7.70
C LEU A 79 -15.40 -10.00 -8.00
N ASP A 80 -14.59 -10.95 -7.59
CA ASP A 80 -14.93 -12.37 -7.49
C ASP A 80 -15.81 -12.68 -6.27
N PHE A 81 -15.83 -11.81 -5.26
CA PHE A 81 -16.59 -11.94 -4.03
C PHE A 81 -17.71 -10.89 -3.91
N TYR A 82 -17.44 -9.65 -4.33
CA TYR A 82 -18.39 -8.52 -4.28
C TYR A 82 -19.01 -8.25 -5.64
N ASP A 83 -20.32 -8.01 -5.66
CA ASP A 83 -21.05 -7.70 -6.89
C ASP A 83 -20.59 -6.37 -7.51
N ASP A 84 -20.35 -5.36 -6.68
CA ASP A 84 -19.95 -4.03 -7.10
C ASP A 84 -19.23 -3.24 -5.98
N LEU A 85 -18.82 -2.02 -6.28
CA LEU A 85 -18.18 -1.12 -5.32
C LEU A 85 -19.11 -0.73 -4.16
N ASP A 86 -20.39 -0.58 -4.40
CA ASP A 86 -21.36 -0.23 -3.35
C ASP A 86 -21.47 -1.35 -2.32
N ALA A 87 -21.43 -2.61 -2.76
CA ALA A 87 -21.37 -3.76 -1.86
C ALA A 87 -20.11 -3.76 -0.99
N ILE A 88 -18.97 -3.36 -1.57
CA ILE A 88 -17.70 -3.18 -0.82
C ILE A 88 -17.89 -2.09 0.24
N VAL A 89 -18.34 -0.90 -0.15
CA VAL A 89 -18.57 0.25 0.76
C VAL A 89 -19.50 -0.13 1.90
N GLN A 90 -20.64 -0.80 1.61
CA GLN A 90 -21.56 -1.27 2.64
C GLN A 90 -20.92 -2.28 3.60
N THR A 91 -20.02 -3.12 3.09
CA THR A 91 -19.32 -4.11 3.91
C THR A 91 -18.34 -3.42 4.86
N PHE A 92 -17.64 -2.37 4.42
CA PHE A 92 -16.83 -1.54 5.30
C PHE A 92 -17.65 -0.79 6.35
N ALA A 93 -18.85 -0.29 5.99
CA ALA A 93 -19.77 0.29 6.97
C ALA A 93 -20.15 -0.72 8.06
N ARG A 94 -20.49 -1.95 7.67
CA ARG A 94 -20.78 -3.05 8.62
C ARG A 94 -19.56 -3.40 9.48
N PHE A 95 -18.35 -3.35 8.96
CA PHE A 95 -17.14 -3.55 9.73
C PHE A 95 -16.95 -2.47 10.80
N ILE A 96 -17.15 -1.19 10.45
CA ILE A 96 -17.09 -0.08 11.40
C ILE A 96 -18.19 -0.22 12.48
N ASP A 97 -19.36 -0.70 12.13
CA ASP A 97 -20.43 -0.95 13.09
C ASP A 97 -20.09 -2.02 14.14
N ARG A 98 -19.11 -2.89 13.87
CA ARG A 98 -18.61 -3.89 14.83
C ARG A 98 -17.81 -3.26 15.99
N ILE A 99 -17.34 -2.01 15.85
CA ILE A 99 -16.63 -1.28 16.89
C ILE A 99 -17.57 -1.11 18.11
N PRO A 100 -17.12 -1.40 19.34
CA PRO A 100 -17.91 -1.16 20.54
C PRO A 100 -18.17 0.35 20.76
N PHE A 101 -19.12 0.70 21.60
CA PHE A 101 -19.50 2.11 21.85
C PHE A 101 -18.35 3.00 22.35
N TYR A 102 -17.36 2.42 23.01
CA TYR A 102 -16.17 3.11 23.53
C TYR A 102 -14.99 3.13 22.55
N GLY A 103 -15.11 2.45 21.41
CA GLY A 103 -14.04 2.30 20.45
C GLY A 103 -13.92 3.47 19.48
N LEU A 104 -13.04 3.34 18.48
CA LEU A 104 -12.70 4.40 17.55
C LEU A 104 -12.55 3.85 16.12
N ALA A 105 -13.11 4.55 15.14
CA ALA A 105 -12.75 4.40 13.73
C ALA A 105 -11.70 5.46 13.34
N VAL A 106 -10.62 5.05 12.68
CA VAL A 106 -9.54 5.92 12.15
C VAL A 106 -9.60 5.86 10.63
N LEU A 107 -9.99 6.95 9.98
CA LEU A 107 -10.45 6.98 8.59
C LEU A 107 -9.59 7.89 7.72
N CYS A 108 -9.13 7.39 6.57
CA CYS A 108 -8.42 8.21 5.58
C CYS A 108 -9.41 9.15 4.86
N LEU A 109 -9.36 10.43 5.16
CA LEU A 109 -10.27 11.43 4.60
C LEU A 109 -10.03 11.68 3.11
N ASP A 110 -8.83 11.42 2.60
CA ASP A 110 -8.48 11.70 1.20
C ASP A 110 -8.96 10.62 0.22
N ASN A 111 -9.61 9.55 0.70
CA ASN A 111 -10.25 8.57 -0.14
C ASN A 111 -11.76 8.84 -0.25
N GLU A 112 -12.25 9.07 -1.48
CA GLU A 112 -13.65 9.44 -1.75
C GLU A 112 -14.66 8.40 -1.24
N HIS A 113 -14.33 7.12 -1.34
CA HIS A 113 -15.23 6.05 -0.88
C HIS A 113 -15.27 5.96 0.64
N VAL A 114 -14.17 6.31 1.33
CA VAL A 114 -14.16 6.47 2.79
C VAL A 114 -14.97 7.71 3.20
N GLN A 115 -14.87 8.82 2.46
CA GLN A 115 -15.73 10.00 2.69
C GLN A 115 -17.22 9.64 2.62
N ASN A 116 -17.61 8.78 1.67
CA ASN A 116 -18.99 8.33 1.51
C ASN A 116 -19.50 7.50 2.70
N LEU A 117 -18.61 6.92 3.51
CA LEU A 117 -18.99 6.23 4.75
C LEU A 117 -19.34 7.19 5.89
N ILE A 118 -18.66 8.33 5.98
CA ILE A 118 -18.74 9.25 7.14
C ILE A 118 -20.18 9.61 7.53
N PRO A 119 -21.09 9.98 6.60
CA PRO A 119 -22.47 10.31 6.95
C PRO A 119 -23.26 9.16 7.58
N HIS A 120 -22.80 7.91 7.41
CA HIS A 120 -23.48 6.70 7.89
C HIS A 120 -22.86 6.15 9.18
N ILE A 121 -21.71 6.68 9.62
CA ILE A 121 -21.00 6.20 10.82
C ILE A 121 -21.69 6.74 12.08
N LYS A 122 -22.09 5.81 12.96
CA LYS A 122 -22.67 6.09 14.28
C LYS A 122 -21.68 5.92 15.44
N LYS A 123 -20.44 5.56 15.10
CA LYS A 123 -19.37 5.34 16.08
C LYS A 123 -18.49 6.56 16.19
N ARG A 124 -17.74 6.68 17.27
CA ARG A 124 -16.69 7.69 17.38
C ARG A 124 -15.66 7.46 16.29
N TYR A 125 -15.28 8.49 15.58
CA TYR A 125 -14.25 8.42 14.55
C TYR A 125 -13.31 9.62 14.61
N THR A 126 -12.15 9.47 14.03
CA THR A 126 -11.20 10.52 13.70
C THR A 126 -10.70 10.32 12.28
N THR A 127 -10.31 11.39 11.64
CA THR A 127 -9.86 11.38 10.25
C THR A 127 -8.38 11.70 10.14
N TYR A 128 -7.73 11.18 9.11
CA TYR A 128 -6.35 11.52 8.77
C TYR A 128 -6.19 11.72 7.27
N GLY A 129 -5.21 12.53 6.88
CA GLY A 129 -4.94 12.79 5.46
C GLY A 129 -4.05 13.99 5.24
N VAL A 130 -3.95 14.43 3.98
CA VAL A 130 -3.29 15.69 3.59
C VAL A 130 -4.32 16.83 3.45
N SER A 131 -5.60 16.47 3.32
CA SER A 131 -6.70 17.44 3.29
C SER A 131 -6.68 18.32 4.55
N SER A 132 -6.92 19.62 4.37
CA SER A 132 -6.99 20.58 5.48
C SER A 132 -8.15 20.32 6.46
N GLN A 133 -9.08 19.44 6.10
CA GLN A 133 -10.22 19.05 6.93
C GLN A 133 -9.97 17.80 7.76
N ALA A 134 -8.82 17.13 7.56
CA ALA A 134 -8.45 15.95 8.37
C ALA A 134 -8.07 16.37 9.80
N ASP A 135 -8.51 15.58 10.80
CA ASP A 135 -8.14 15.81 12.20
C ASP A 135 -6.63 15.65 12.41
N PHE A 136 -6.03 14.61 11.80
CA PHE A 136 -4.58 14.44 11.71
C PHE A 136 -4.13 14.75 10.28
N GLN A 137 -3.46 15.87 10.10
CA GLN A 137 -3.05 16.36 8.79
C GLN A 137 -1.53 16.29 8.61
N ALA A 138 -1.08 15.75 7.47
CA ALA A 138 0.30 15.97 7.01
C ALA A 138 0.38 17.25 6.17
N ARG A 139 1.37 18.08 6.48
CA ARG A 139 1.70 19.31 5.74
C ARG A 139 3.17 19.30 5.34
N GLU A 140 3.54 20.16 4.39
CA GLU A 140 4.92 20.37 3.94
C GLU A 140 5.62 19.05 3.64
N ILE A 141 4.99 18.24 2.79
CA ILE A 141 5.47 16.91 2.44
C ILE A 141 6.59 17.04 1.42
N HIS A 142 7.76 16.50 1.75
CA HIS A 142 8.93 16.43 0.88
C HIS A 142 9.38 14.99 0.75
N CYS A 143 9.48 14.49 -0.51
CA CYS A 143 10.02 13.17 -0.81
C CYS A 143 11.39 13.34 -1.47
N ASP A 144 12.42 12.74 -0.88
CA ASP A 144 13.80 12.78 -1.37
C ASP A 144 14.45 11.39 -1.23
N GLY A 145 14.75 10.77 -2.36
CA GLY A 145 15.28 9.42 -2.40
C GLY A 145 14.37 8.44 -1.65
N LEU A 146 14.89 7.85 -0.59
CA LEU A 146 14.17 6.86 0.23
C LEU A 146 13.39 7.46 1.40
N HIS A 147 13.35 8.78 1.52
CA HIS A 147 12.76 9.43 2.68
C HIS A 147 11.54 10.27 2.29
N SER A 148 10.57 10.31 3.20
CA SER A 148 9.46 11.26 3.18
C SER A 148 9.47 12.05 4.47
N THR A 149 9.61 13.38 4.38
CA THR A 149 9.58 14.29 5.54
C THR A 149 8.29 15.11 5.49
N TYR A 150 7.60 15.25 6.61
CA TYR A 150 6.36 16.02 6.68
C TYR A 150 6.05 16.46 8.12
N GLN A 151 5.31 17.55 8.25
CA GLN A 151 4.79 18.03 9.53
C GLN A 151 3.46 17.37 9.85
N VAL A 152 3.25 17.00 11.12
CA VAL A 152 1.99 16.47 11.63
C VAL A 152 1.26 17.55 12.39
N VAL A 153 0.02 17.82 11.98
CA VAL A 153 -0.89 18.74 12.65
C VAL A 153 -2.10 17.96 13.13
N HIS A 154 -2.49 18.11 14.41
CA HIS A 154 -3.68 17.52 15.00
C HIS A 154 -4.63 18.61 15.46
N LEU A 155 -5.83 18.64 14.89
CA LEU A 155 -6.88 19.66 15.19
C LEU A 155 -6.33 21.09 15.16
N GLY A 156 -5.50 21.41 14.17
CA GLY A 156 -4.87 22.73 13.98
C GLY A 156 -3.59 22.95 14.80
N THR A 157 -3.22 22.06 15.72
CA THR A 157 -2.00 22.16 16.54
C THR A 157 -0.87 21.37 15.92
N LEU A 158 0.28 22.00 15.66
CA LEU A 158 1.49 21.33 15.17
C LEU A 158 2.04 20.41 16.28
N LEU A 159 2.12 19.11 16.00
CA LEU A 159 2.74 18.13 16.91
C LEU A 159 4.25 18.05 16.69
N GLY A 160 4.71 18.15 15.45
CA GLY A 160 6.13 18.09 15.07
C GLY A 160 6.32 17.55 13.66
N GLU A 161 7.58 17.28 13.32
CA GLU A 161 7.99 16.74 12.02
C GLU A 161 8.36 15.26 12.15
N ILE A 162 8.05 14.47 11.13
CA ILE A 162 8.45 13.06 11.00
C ILE A 162 9.23 12.89 9.70
N ARG A 163 10.35 12.14 9.77
CA ARG A 163 11.15 11.72 8.62
C ARG A 163 11.12 10.21 8.46
N LEU A 164 10.20 9.72 7.64
CA LEU A 164 10.12 8.30 7.33
C LEU A 164 11.27 7.83 6.44
N ALA A 165 11.82 6.65 6.73
CA ALA A 165 12.72 5.93 5.83
C ALA A 165 11.97 5.13 4.75
N LEU A 166 10.81 5.63 4.33
CA LEU A 166 9.92 5.04 3.32
C LEU A 166 9.45 6.13 2.38
N PRO A 167 9.69 5.99 1.06
CA PRO A 167 9.31 7.00 0.09
C PRO A 167 7.81 6.95 -0.24
N GLY A 168 7.30 8.08 -0.72
CA GLY A 168 5.98 8.21 -1.31
C GLY A 168 4.88 8.62 -0.35
N ILE A 169 3.94 9.39 -0.89
CA ILE A 169 2.83 9.97 -0.14
C ILE A 169 1.92 8.92 0.52
N HIS A 170 1.80 7.74 -0.09
CA HIS A 170 1.02 6.64 0.48
C HIS A 170 1.60 6.16 1.83
N ASN A 171 2.93 6.23 2.01
CA ASN A 171 3.56 5.92 3.30
C ASN A 171 3.35 7.04 4.33
N VAL A 172 3.19 8.29 3.88
CA VAL A 172 2.75 9.39 4.75
C VAL A 172 1.33 9.09 5.27
N TYR A 173 0.39 8.68 4.41
CA TYR A 173 -0.95 8.26 4.85
C TYR A 173 -0.90 7.10 5.84
N ASN A 174 -0.16 6.05 5.52
CA ASN A 174 -0.03 4.87 6.38
C ASN A 174 0.52 5.25 7.77
N SER A 175 1.48 6.16 7.83
CA SER A 175 2.09 6.61 9.08
C SER A 175 1.17 7.53 9.89
N LEU A 176 0.36 8.39 9.24
CA LEU A 176 -0.64 9.20 9.93
C LEU A 176 -1.68 8.33 10.66
N ALA A 177 -2.07 7.18 10.09
CA ALA A 177 -2.91 6.22 10.79
C ALA A 177 -2.23 5.72 12.08
N GLY A 178 -0.91 5.42 12.01
CA GLY A 178 -0.11 5.05 13.18
C GLY A 178 -0.05 6.18 14.22
N VAL A 179 0.11 7.43 13.77
CA VAL A 179 0.07 8.61 14.65
C VAL A 179 -1.29 8.72 15.33
N ALA A 180 -2.40 8.63 14.58
CA ALA A 180 -3.75 8.76 15.13
C ALA A 180 -4.03 7.69 16.19
N VAL A 181 -3.66 6.43 15.93
CA VAL A 181 -3.79 5.33 16.90
C VAL A 181 -2.90 5.57 18.12
N GLY A 182 -1.65 5.99 17.93
CA GLY A 182 -0.72 6.26 19.02
C GLY A 182 -1.20 7.38 19.95
N VAL A 183 -1.68 8.48 19.39
CA VAL A 183 -2.25 9.61 20.15
C VAL A 183 -3.50 9.17 20.89
N GLU A 184 -4.40 8.41 20.28
CA GLU A 184 -5.59 7.85 20.94
C GLU A 184 -5.24 7.00 22.17
N LEU A 185 -4.14 6.25 22.08
CA LEU A 185 -3.64 5.41 23.18
C LEU A 185 -2.77 6.17 24.20
N GLY A 186 -2.64 7.50 24.05
CA GLY A 186 -1.87 8.34 24.96
C GLY A 186 -0.35 8.20 24.84
N ILE A 187 0.16 7.65 23.73
CA ILE A 187 1.61 7.54 23.48
C ILE A 187 2.13 8.94 23.13
N PRO A 188 3.21 9.42 23.79
CA PRO A 188 3.80 10.73 23.49
C PRO A 188 4.25 10.83 22.02
N PHE A 189 4.04 11.99 21.38
CA PHE A 189 4.35 12.18 19.96
C PHE A 189 5.84 11.90 19.64
N ASP A 190 6.77 12.26 20.53
CA ASP A 190 8.20 11.97 20.31
C ASP A 190 8.49 10.47 20.26
N THR A 191 7.76 9.66 21.03
CA THR A 191 7.85 8.19 20.98
C THR A 191 7.27 7.67 19.68
N ILE A 192 6.10 8.19 19.24
CA ILE A 192 5.48 7.85 17.96
C ILE A 192 6.43 8.19 16.81
N ARG A 193 6.98 9.41 16.80
CA ARG A 193 7.94 9.86 15.81
C ARG A 193 9.14 8.92 15.70
N SER A 194 9.80 8.65 16.83
CA SER A 194 10.99 7.78 16.87
C SER A 194 10.69 6.38 16.35
N ALA A 195 9.51 5.81 16.68
CA ALA A 195 9.09 4.50 16.18
C ALA A 195 8.92 4.48 14.67
N LEU A 196 8.30 5.51 14.11
CA LEU A 196 8.07 5.62 12.67
C LEU A 196 9.36 5.89 11.88
N GLU A 197 10.25 6.72 12.41
CA GLU A 197 11.54 7.07 11.77
C GLU A 197 12.52 5.88 11.71
N THR A 198 12.44 4.97 12.69
CA THR A 198 13.31 3.78 12.76
C THR A 198 12.73 2.55 12.05
N LEU A 199 11.51 2.64 11.53
CA LEU A 199 10.86 1.52 10.86
C LEU A 199 11.54 1.21 9.52
N GLU A 200 12.08 0.01 9.39
CA GLU A 200 12.71 -0.45 8.13
C GLU A 200 11.71 -0.82 7.02
N GLY A 201 10.42 -0.80 7.33
CA GLY A 201 9.33 -1.13 6.42
C GLY A 201 9.03 -2.62 6.30
N VAL A 202 8.28 -2.98 5.26
CA VAL A 202 7.83 -4.34 4.96
C VAL A 202 8.57 -4.84 3.72
N ARG A 203 8.83 -6.14 3.63
CA ARG A 203 9.40 -6.75 2.41
C ARG A 203 8.49 -6.52 1.23
N ARG A 204 9.11 -6.33 0.06
CA ARG A 204 8.42 -6.10 -1.21
C ARG A 204 7.47 -4.86 -1.19
N ARG A 205 7.84 -3.80 -0.47
CA ARG A 205 7.18 -2.48 -0.50
C ARG A 205 8.26 -1.43 -0.74
N LEU A 206 8.46 -1.06 -2.02
CA LEU A 206 9.58 -0.25 -2.52
C LEU A 206 10.93 -0.71 -1.93
N GLU A 207 11.11 -2.04 -1.86
CA GLU A 207 12.28 -2.65 -1.25
C GLU A 207 13.48 -2.58 -2.19
N ILE A 208 14.55 -1.87 -1.81
CA ILE A 208 15.82 -1.93 -2.54
C ILE A 208 16.46 -3.30 -2.34
N LYS A 209 16.59 -4.04 -3.43
CA LYS A 209 17.27 -5.35 -3.45
C LYS A 209 18.77 -5.22 -3.62
N GLY A 210 19.23 -4.10 -4.17
CA GLY A 210 20.64 -3.81 -4.35
C GLY A 210 20.89 -2.74 -5.39
N SER A 211 22.16 -2.30 -5.46
CA SER A 211 22.65 -1.36 -6.45
C SER A 211 24.00 -1.83 -7.00
N ALA A 212 24.14 -1.83 -8.32
CA ALA A 212 25.39 -2.16 -9.00
C ALA A 212 25.51 -1.35 -10.29
N ARG A 213 26.71 -0.86 -10.63
CA ARG A 213 26.97 -0.09 -11.86
C ARG A 213 26.04 1.11 -12.03
N ASP A 214 25.72 1.78 -10.92
CA ASP A 214 24.73 2.88 -10.85
C ASP A 214 23.29 2.47 -11.27
N ILE A 215 22.96 1.18 -11.26
CA ILE A 215 21.63 0.66 -11.45
C ILE A 215 21.08 0.26 -10.08
N THR A 216 19.91 0.76 -9.72
CA THR A 216 19.24 0.40 -8.47
C THR A 216 18.06 -0.53 -8.79
N VAL A 217 17.99 -1.68 -8.11
CA VAL A 217 16.89 -2.65 -8.26
C VAL A 217 15.97 -2.56 -7.05
N ILE A 218 14.69 -2.36 -7.33
CA ILE A 218 13.61 -2.20 -6.35
C ILE A 218 12.56 -3.26 -6.60
N ASP A 219 12.09 -3.90 -5.56
CA ASP A 219 11.00 -4.87 -5.61
C ASP A 219 9.76 -4.34 -4.90
N ASP A 220 8.61 -4.46 -5.55
CA ASP A 220 7.32 -4.05 -5.01
C ASP A 220 6.23 -5.09 -5.27
N TYR A 221 5.39 -5.31 -4.29
CA TYR A 221 4.27 -6.25 -4.37
C TYR A 221 3.09 -5.73 -5.20
N ALA A 222 3.16 -4.50 -5.71
CA ALA A 222 2.10 -3.85 -6.48
C ALA A 222 1.61 -4.74 -7.61
N HIS A 223 0.34 -5.07 -7.57
CA HIS A 223 -0.32 -5.98 -8.51
C HIS A 223 -1.73 -5.51 -8.92
N HIS A 224 -2.24 -4.44 -8.29
CA HIS A 224 -3.45 -3.71 -8.66
C HIS A 224 -3.08 -2.43 -9.42
N PRO A 225 -3.86 -1.97 -10.43
CA PRO A 225 -3.53 -0.75 -11.18
C PRO A 225 -3.29 0.49 -10.31
N THR A 226 -4.07 0.67 -9.24
CA THR A 226 -3.92 1.77 -8.27
C THR A 226 -2.58 1.67 -7.55
N GLU A 227 -2.19 0.48 -7.08
CA GLU A 227 -0.89 0.26 -6.43
C GLU A 227 0.26 0.54 -7.39
N ILE A 228 0.19 0.03 -8.63
CA ILE A 228 1.21 0.24 -9.67
C ILE A 228 1.41 1.74 -9.92
N LYS A 229 0.33 2.49 -10.15
CA LYS A 229 0.41 3.94 -10.35
C LYS A 229 1.07 4.63 -9.16
N THR A 230 0.64 4.30 -7.94
CA THR A 230 1.14 4.90 -6.70
C THR A 230 2.63 4.58 -6.49
N THR A 231 3.04 3.34 -6.71
CA THR A 231 4.43 2.88 -6.59
C THR A 231 5.33 3.56 -7.63
N LEU A 232 4.90 3.61 -8.88
CA LEU A 232 5.65 4.25 -9.96
C LEU A 232 5.75 5.77 -9.77
N GLN A 233 4.67 6.43 -9.36
CA GLN A 233 4.67 7.85 -9.02
C GLN A 233 5.64 8.15 -7.87
N SER A 234 5.65 7.30 -6.84
CA SER A 234 6.58 7.42 -5.72
C SER A 234 8.03 7.28 -6.18
N ALA A 235 8.30 6.32 -7.07
CA ALA A 235 9.62 6.16 -7.66
C ALA A 235 10.03 7.38 -8.50
N ARG A 236 9.12 7.91 -9.32
CA ARG A 236 9.37 9.11 -10.14
C ARG A 236 9.70 10.33 -9.29
N THR A 237 9.00 10.51 -8.18
CA THR A 237 9.23 11.61 -7.23
C THR A 237 10.53 11.44 -6.45
N SER A 238 10.83 10.20 -6.03
CA SER A 238 11.99 9.89 -5.20
C SER A 238 13.32 9.92 -5.95
N TRP A 239 13.31 9.61 -7.24
CA TRP A 239 14.51 9.61 -8.10
C TRP A 239 14.31 10.49 -9.34
N PRO A 240 14.21 11.81 -9.18
CA PRO A 240 13.96 12.72 -10.29
C PRO A 240 15.06 12.63 -11.34
N GLY A 241 14.66 12.59 -12.61
CA GLY A 241 15.58 12.52 -13.74
C GLY A 241 16.21 11.14 -14.02
N ARG A 242 16.03 10.14 -13.16
CA ARG A 242 16.46 8.76 -13.45
C ARG A 242 15.44 8.04 -14.32
N ARG A 243 15.91 7.19 -15.21
CA ARG A 243 15.06 6.36 -16.07
C ARG A 243 14.49 5.19 -15.28
N ILE A 244 13.17 5.01 -15.33
CA ILE A 244 12.46 3.93 -14.64
C ILE A 244 12.17 2.80 -15.66
N VAL A 245 12.73 1.62 -15.39
CA VAL A 245 12.50 0.39 -16.16
C VAL A 245 11.61 -0.52 -15.32
N GLY A 246 10.33 -0.59 -15.65
CA GLY A 246 9.36 -1.44 -14.97
C GLY A 246 9.36 -2.86 -15.54
N ILE A 247 9.32 -3.86 -14.65
CA ILE A 247 9.06 -5.25 -14.99
C ILE A 247 7.78 -5.63 -14.27
N PHE A 248 6.76 -6.03 -14.99
CA PHE A 248 5.47 -6.34 -14.39
C PHE A 248 5.04 -7.77 -14.72
N GLN A 249 4.66 -8.51 -13.68
CA GLN A 249 4.00 -9.79 -13.80
C GLN A 249 2.53 -9.65 -13.36
N PRO A 250 1.56 -9.70 -14.28
CA PRO A 250 0.16 -9.73 -13.93
C PRO A 250 -0.14 -10.95 -13.06
N HIS A 251 -0.98 -10.78 -12.04
CA HIS A 251 -1.31 -11.83 -11.08
C HIS A 251 -2.80 -12.16 -11.17
N ARG A 252 -3.14 -13.40 -11.52
CA ARG A 252 -4.46 -13.96 -11.79
C ARG A 252 -5.06 -13.50 -13.12
N PHE A 253 -5.68 -14.44 -13.83
CA PHE A 253 -6.40 -14.15 -15.07
C PHE A 253 -7.67 -13.36 -14.81
N THR A 254 -8.41 -13.68 -13.75
CA THR A 254 -9.65 -13.00 -13.36
C THR A 254 -9.42 -11.52 -13.09
N ARG A 255 -8.38 -11.17 -12.30
CA ARG A 255 -8.03 -9.76 -12.05
C ARG A 255 -7.60 -9.05 -13.33
N THR A 256 -6.76 -9.70 -14.15
CA THR A 256 -6.29 -9.12 -15.42
C THR A 256 -7.45 -8.82 -16.34
N GLN A 257 -8.47 -9.68 -16.41
CA GLN A 257 -9.70 -9.46 -17.17
C GLN A 257 -10.54 -8.32 -16.60
N ALA A 258 -10.83 -8.36 -15.29
CA ALA A 258 -11.73 -7.42 -14.65
C ALA A 258 -11.22 -5.97 -14.67
N LEU A 259 -9.89 -5.79 -14.61
CA LEU A 259 -9.22 -4.48 -14.54
C LEU A 259 -8.39 -4.19 -15.80
N PHE A 260 -8.74 -4.80 -16.93
CA PHE A 260 -7.93 -4.70 -18.15
C PHE A 260 -7.71 -3.26 -18.58
N ASP A 261 -8.77 -2.46 -18.62
CA ASP A 261 -8.72 -1.06 -19.05
C ASP A 261 -7.88 -0.20 -18.09
N GLU A 262 -7.97 -0.46 -16.78
CA GLU A 262 -7.17 0.23 -15.76
C GLU A 262 -5.68 -0.13 -15.88
N PHE A 263 -5.36 -1.41 -16.13
CA PHE A 263 -3.99 -1.85 -16.38
C PHE A 263 -3.38 -1.18 -17.61
N THR A 264 -4.15 -1.00 -18.70
CA THR A 264 -3.62 -0.36 -19.91
C THR A 264 -3.13 1.07 -19.67
N ARG A 265 -3.52 1.70 -18.57
CA ARG A 265 -3.19 3.10 -18.20
C ARG A 265 -2.40 3.21 -16.89
N ALA A 266 -1.82 2.10 -16.38
CA ALA A 266 -1.18 2.11 -15.08
C ALA A 266 0.33 2.43 -15.13
N PHE A 267 0.98 2.42 -16.30
CA PHE A 267 2.44 2.38 -16.43
C PHE A 267 3.08 3.64 -17.00
N TYR A 268 2.37 4.75 -17.13
CA TYR A 268 2.89 5.95 -17.79
C TYR A 268 4.14 6.56 -17.13
N GLU A 269 4.38 6.28 -15.87
CA GLU A 269 5.58 6.74 -15.15
C GLU A 269 6.82 5.89 -15.46
N THR A 270 6.68 4.77 -16.21
CA THR A 270 7.85 4.00 -16.67
C THR A 270 8.36 4.56 -18.00
N ASP A 271 9.69 4.67 -18.14
CA ASP A 271 10.33 5.01 -19.39
C ASP A 271 10.44 3.79 -20.33
N ARG A 272 10.44 2.61 -19.73
CA ARG A 272 10.39 1.31 -20.41
C ARG A 272 9.64 0.31 -19.53
N LEU A 273 8.77 -0.46 -20.15
CA LEU A 273 8.00 -1.50 -19.49
C LEU A 273 8.27 -2.86 -20.13
N VAL A 274 8.52 -3.87 -19.31
CA VAL A 274 8.63 -5.27 -19.73
C VAL A 274 7.54 -6.06 -19.03
N LEU A 275 6.61 -6.65 -19.80
CA LEU A 275 5.61 -7.57 -19.25
C LEU A 275 6.08 -9.01 -19.42
N VAL A 276 5.88 -9.80 -18.36
CA VAL A 276 6.10 -11.26 -18.38
C VAL A 276 4.76 -12.00 -18.28
N PRO A 277 4.72 -13.31 -18.57
CA PRO A 277 3.48 -14.09 -18.51
C PRO A 277 2.72 -13.97 -17.19
N ILE A 278 1.39 -14.01 -17.29
CA ILE A 278 0.50 -13.94 -16.13
C ILE A 278 0.83 -15.07 -15.14
N TYR A 279 1.00 -14.74 -13.87
CA TYR A 279 1.06 -15.72 -12.78
C TYR A 279 -0.36 -16.16 -12.44
N SER A 280 -0.65 -17.46 -12.66
CA SER A 280 -2.03 -17.96 -12.56
C SER A 280 -2.57 -18.04 -11.13
N ALA A 281 -1.70 -18.19 -10.12
CA ALA A 281 -2.09 -18.43 -8.72
C ALA A 281 -3.12 -19.59 -8.58
N GLY A 282 -2.99 -20.63 -9.43
CA GLY A 282 -3.91 -21.78 -9.43
C GLY A 282 -5.17 -21.62 -10.27
N GLU A 283 -5.41 -20.44 -10.86
CA GLU A 283 -6.52 -20.24 -11.80
C GLU A 283 -6.27 -20.92 -13.15
N LYS A 284 -7.34 -21.27 -13.82
CA LYS A 284 -7.29 -21.69 -15.24
C LYS A 284 -7.15 -20.47 -16.13
N GLU A 285 -6.49 -20.66 -17.26
CA GLU A 285 -6.42 -19.63 -18.29
C GLU A 285 -7.83 -19.26 -18.79
N ILE A 286 -8.05 -17.96 -18.98
CA ILE A 286 -9.29 -17.43 -19.54
C ILE A 286 -9.04 -17.16 -21.04
N PRO A 287 -9.84 -17.76 -21.94
CA PRO A 287 -9.72 -17.52 -23.38
C PRO A 287 -9.78 -16.02 -23.70
N GLY A 288 -8.80 -15.55 -24.48
CA GLY A 288 -8.70 -14.15 -24.86
C GLY A 288 -8.01 -13.23 -23.82
N ILE A 289 -7.55 -13.73 -22.68
CA ILE A 289 -6.80 -12.97 -21.68
C ILE A 289 -5.36 -13.46 -21.63
N SER A 290 -4.41 -12.58 -21.97
CA SER A 290 -2.99 -12.88 -21.96
C SER A 290 -2.15 -11.63 -21.65
N HIS A 291 -0.91 -11.82 -21.25
CA HIS A 291 0.04 -10.70 -21.12
C HIS A 291 0.36 -10.04 -22.47
N ALA A 292 0.29 -10.80 -23.55
CA ALA A 292 0.48 -10.25 -24.91
C ALA A 292 -0.65 -9.27 -25.27
N LEU A 293 -1.92 -9.65 -25.04
CA LEU A 293 -3.05 -8.74 -25.23
C LEU A 293 -2.93 -7.49 -24.34
N LEU A 294 -2.46 -7.65 -23.10
CA LEU A 294 -2.22 -6.50 -22.21
C LEU A 294 -1.12 -5.59 -22.74
N CYS A 295 -0.02 -6.15 -23.29
CA CYS A 295 1.02 -5.36 -23.97
C CYS A 295 0.43 -4.52 -25.12
N GLU A 296 -0.37 -5.13 -25.98
CA GLU A 296 -1.04 -4.45 -27.08
C GLU A 296 -1.97 -3.34 -26.57
N GLY A 297 -2.74 -3.62 -25.52
CA GLY A 297 -3.61 -2.63 -24.87
C GLY A 297 -2.84 -1.44 -24.31
N ILE A 298 -1.73 -1.66 -23.62
CA ILE A 298 -0.87 -0.60 -23.07
C ILE A 298 -0.25 0.25 -24.19
N GLN A 299 0.20 -0.38 -25.28
CA GLN A 299 0.74 0.32 -26.45
C GLN A 299 -0.36 1.15 -27.15
N ALA A 300 -1.55 0.59 -27.33
CA ALA A 300 -2.69 1.28 -27.93
C ALA A 300 -3.12 2.52 -27.13
N HIS A 301 -2.92 2.50 -25.81
CA HIS A 301 -3.17 3.65 -24.93
C HIS A 301 -1.97 4.61 -24.82
N GLY A 302 -0.95 4.47 -25.70
CA GLY A 302 0.08 5.49 -25.91
C GLY A 302 1.40 5.27 -25.17
N HIS A 303 1.60 4.15 -24.46
CA HIS A 303 2.91 3.86 -23.87
C HIS A 303 3.91 3.47 -24.98
N LYS A 304 5.00 4.24 -25.13
CA LYS A 304 5.89 4.15 -26.31
C LYS A 304 6.86 2.97 -26.26
N ASN A 305 7.21 2.46 -25.10
CA ASN A 305 8.31 1.51 -24.89
C ASN A 305 7.84 0.30 -24.06
N VAL A 306 6.97 -0.53 -24.65
CA VAL A 306 6.50 -1.78 -24.03
C VAL A 306 7.14 -2.97 -24.74
N THR A 307 7.67 -3.90 -23.97
CA THR A 307 8.23 -5.17 -24.46
C THR A 307 7.43 -6.32 -23.85
N CYS A 308 6.92 -7.21 -24.69
CA CYS A 308 6.24 -8.42 -24.27
C CYS A 308 7.24 -9.58 -24.24
N ALA A 309 7.66 -9.98 -23.06
CA ALA A 309 8.59 -11.10 -22.90
C ALA A 309 7.80 -12.40 -22.72
N HIS A 310 8.14 -13.43 -23.49
CA HIS A 310 7.48 -14.74 -23.43
C HIS A 310 7.88 -15.58 -22.21
N SER A 311 8.89 -15.16 -21.44
CA SER A 311 9.33 -15.79 -20.20
C SER A 311 10.13 -14.81 -19.35
N VAL A 312 10.33 -15.14 -18.08
CA VAL A 312 11.21 -14.37 -17.18
C VAL A 312 12.65 -14.34 -17.69
N GLN A 313 13.13 -15.46 -18.27
CA GLN A 313 14.48 -15.56 -18.86
C GLN A 313 14.63 -14.63 -20.05
N ALA A 314 13.60 -14.53 -20.90
CA ALA A 314 13.61 -13.60 -22.04
C ALA A 314 13.60 -12.13 -21.56
N ALA A 315 12.87 -11.83 -20.48
CA ALA A 315 12.90 -10.50 -19.87
C ALA A 315 14.29 -10.16 -19.33
N LEU A 316 14.95 -11.10 -18.63
CA LEU A 316 16.31 -10.91 -18.12
C LEU A 316 17.35 -10.69 -19.25
N ALA A 317 17.29 -11.48 -20.32
CA ALA A 317 18.17 -11.30 -21.47
C ALA A 317 17.96 -9.90 -22.10
N PHE A 318 16.71 -9.50 -22.28
CA PHE A 318 16.38 -8.17 -22.79
C PHE A 318 16.92 -7.05 -21.90
N LEU A 319 16.80 -7.18 -20.57
CA LEU A 319 17.31 -6.19 -19.62
C LEU A 319 18.84 -6.06 -19.66
N GLN A 320 19.56 -7.19 -19.77
CA GLN A 320 21.04 -7.18 -19.88
C GLN A 320 21.55 -6.35 -21.07
N GLU A 321 20.80 -6.32 -22.15
CA GLU A 321 21.16 -5.54 -23.36
C GLU A 321 20.73 -4.07 -23.30
N HIS A 322 19.71 -3.74 -22.49
CA HIS A 322 19.05 -2.44 -22.55
C HIS A 322 19.20 -1.57 -21.30
N LEU A 323 19.67 -2.14 -20.18
CA LEU A 323 19.94 -1.37 -18.96
C LEU A 323 21.14 -0.45 -19.12
N ARG A 324 21.08 0.68 -18.46
CA ARG A 324 22.13 1.73 -18.48
C ARG A 324 22.45 2.19 -17.06
N ALA A 325 23.64 2.72 -16.87
CA ALA A 325 23.96 3.42 -15.64
C ALA A 325 22.94 4.54 -15.38
N GLY A 326 22.52 4.71 -14.15
CA GLY A 326 21.47 5.64 -13.77
C GLY A 326 20.04 5.06 -13.76
N ASP A 327 19.83 3.81 -14.21
CA ASP A 327 18.48 3.23 -14.21
C ASP A 327 17.99 2.87 -12.82
N ILE A 328 16.67 3.04 -12.65
CA ILE A 328 15.88 2.41 -11.57
C ILE A 328 15.13 1.24 -12.20
N VAL A 329 15.42 0.03 -11.77
CA VAL A 329 14.73 -1.19 -12.20
C VAL A 329 13.70 -1.55 -11.14
N MET A 330 12.42 -1.60 -11.51
CA MET A 330 11.34 -1.92 -10.60
C MET A 330 10.66 -3.23 -11.00
N THR A 331 10.77 -4.24 -10.14
CA THR A 331 9.98 -5.47 -10.26
C THR A 331 8.65 -5.29 -9.53
N MET A 332 7.55 -5.59 -10.19
CA MET A 332 6.20 -5.44 -9.65
C MET A 332 5.37 -6.70 -9.91
N GLY A 333 4.61 -7.12 -8.89
CA GLY A 333 3.72 -8.28 -8.97
C GLY A 333 3.62 -9.05 -7.67
N ALA A 334 2.55 -9.83 -7.50
CA ALA A 334 2.28 -10.62 -6.29
C ALA A 334 2.78 -12.08 -6.38
N GLY A 335 3.42 -12.49 -7.48
CA GLY A 335 4.07 -13.79 -7.62
C GLY A 335 5.37 -13.89 -6.79
N ASP A 336 5.92 -15.11 -6.65
CA ASP A 336 7.16 -15.40 -5.91
C ASP A 336 8.42 -15.00 -6.69
#